data_a8e43207e13617e6059ab25c2be29be7
#
_entry.id   a8e43207e13617e6059ab25c2be29be7
#
_cell.length_a   1.000
_cell.length_b   1.000
_cell.length_c   1.000
_cell.angle_alpha   90.00
_cell.angle_beta   90.00
_cell.angle_gamma   90.00
#
_symmetry.space_group_name_H-M   'P 1'
#
loop_
_entity.id
_entity.type
_entity.pdbx_description
1 polymer ?
#
loop_
_entity_poly.entity_id
_entity_poly.type
_entity_poly.pdbx_seq_one_letter_code
_entity_poly.pdbx_strand_id
1 'polypeptide(L)'
;MTPVDTSSLCLLAAILTPLSAGLFLLFGARFSQSSIRAVSVIGFATPLVIALALYSQFEPSLVGGYNFELRLATGLEAVGIYLHLGLNGISMPLFMLAGVVGFAAGMYAMFSKAERPHLYLALLLFMLGGLMGTFASVDIFFFYFFHEFALIPTFIMIGVWGGAGKRGAAIEMTIYLTLGALLSLIGLIALYVQSGADSFSLITLREYLAAQPIADTVQNNIFALLLFGFGILVSLFPFHSWAPKGYATAPTGAAMLHAGVLKKFGLYGLLQIAAPLLPAGAAHWFPWIVWLALGNIIIIGLITMAQKDVKMMLGYSSVMHMGYAFLGIATFSVVGVGGALLMMIAHGLSVALLFMLSTCIYHRSQTFDMSSMGGLATKAPVLAAFFVAGTMASIGLPGFGNFWGEFTIFAALAETEMTRWIVAPAALGIIISAIYGLRAVANIFFGKPTEAFADRINSDEIVDLKIHQRFPALILIIALIVVGIFPRLFSDAANGELSQLYTSRSTLPIIEINAAVPKTVEAHKEVTH
;
A
#
# COMPACT_ATOMS: atom_id res chain seq x y z
N MET A 1 -24.84 -16.06 -20.16
CA MET A 1 -23.38 -16.26 -20.02
C MET A 1 -22.73 -15.50 -21.14
N THR A 2 -22.07 -14.39 -20.84
CA THR A 2 -21.17 -13.73 -21.80
C THR A 2 -20.10 -14.75 -22.21
N PRO A 3 -19.71 -14.83 -23.49
CA PRO A 3 -18.62 -15.72 -23.90
C PRO A 3 -17.37 -15.35 -23.08
N VAL A 4 -16.78 -16.36 -22.45
CA VAL A 4 -15.57 -16.17 -21.63
C VAL A 4 -14.45 -15.74 -22.58
N ASP A 5 -14.03 -14.48 -22.47
CA ASP A 5 -12.95 -13.93 -23.28
C ASP A 5 -11.58 -14.46 -22.81
N THR A 6 -10.64 -14.59 -23.75
CA THR A 6 -9.26 -15.05 -23.45
C THR A 6 -8.60 -14.16 -22.41
N SER A 7 -8.86 -12.86 -22.42
CA SER A 7 -8.28 -11.89 -21.48
C SER A 7 -8.80 -12.08 -20.05
N SER A 8 -10.08 -12.47 -19.88
CA SER A 8 -10.64 -12.79 -18.55
C SER A 8 -10.05 -14.09 -17.97
N LEU A 9 -9.75 -15.08 -18.83
CA LEU A 9 -9.02 -16.27 -18.42
C LEU A 9 -7.56 -15.95 -18.05
N CYS A 10 -6.92 -15.01 -18.74
CA CYS A 10 -5.59 -14.53 -18.37
C CYS A 10 -5.62 -13.86 -16.99
N LEU A 11 -6.67 -13.06 -16.67
CA LEU A 11 -6.83 -12.48 -15.35
C LEU A 11 -6.88 -13.55 -14.25
N LEU A 12 -7.70 -14.59 -14.45
CA LEU A 12 -7.76 -15.73 -13.54
C LEU A 12 -6.41 -16.46 -13.43
N ALA A 13 -5.70 -16.65 -14.55
CA ALA A 13 -4.39 -17.30 -14.58
C ALA A 13 -3.34 -16.49 -13.79
N ALA A 14 -3.39 -15.15 -13.80
CA ALA A 14 -2.49 -14.30 -13.01
C ALA A 14 -2.64 -14.53 -11.49
N ILE A 15 -3.83 -14.92 -11.04
CA ILE A 15 -4.11 -15.24 -9.64
C ILE A 15 -3.73 -16.70 -9.34
N LEU A 16 -4.18 -17.64 -10.18
CA LEU A 16 -4.03 -19.06 -9.92
C LEU A 16 -2.60 -19.58 -10.11
N THR A 17 -1.80 -18.97 -11.00
CA THR A 17 -0.42 -19.43 -11.23
C THR A 17 0.47 -19.31 -9.99
N PRO A 18 0.55 -18.15 -9.28
CA PRO A 18 1.32 -18.10 -8.04
C PRO A 18 0.73 -19.00 -6.94
N LEU A 19 -0.60 -19.14 -6.84
CA LEU A 19 -1.23 -20.03 -5.86
C LEU A 19 -0.90 -21.50 -6.11
N SER A 20 -1.00 -21.96 -7.36
CA SER A 20 -0.68 -23.34 -7.72
C SER A 20 0.82 -23.63 -7.63
N ALA A 21 1.68 -22.69 -8.02
CA ALA A 21 3.12 -22.81 -7.83
C ALA A 21 3.48 -22.88 -6.34
N GLY A 22 2.85 -22.05 -5.50
CA GLY A 22 3.00 -22.09 -4.05
C GLY A 22 2.55 -23.43 -3.47
N LEU A 23 1.38 -23.92 -3.85
CA LEU A 23 0.86 -25.22 -3.44
C LEU A 23 1.82 -26.37 -3.82
N PHE A 24 2.33 -26.35 -5.06
CA PHE A 24 3.31 -27.33 -5.51
C PHE A 24 4.59 -27.30 -4.68
N LEU A 25 5.09 -26.10 -4.33
CA LEU A 25 6.29 -25.96 -3.52
C LEU A 25 6.09 -26.36 -2.04
N LEU A 26 4.87 -26.39 -1.50
CA LEU A 26 4.64 -26.94 -0.15
C LEU A 26 5.12 -28.39 -0.03
N PHE A 27 5.00 -29.16 -1.11
CA PHE A 27 5.48 -30.54 -1.17
C PHE A 27 6.92 -30.66 -1.68
N GLY A 28 7.59 -29.53 -1.86
CA GLY A 28 8.92 -29.40 -2.50
C GLY A 28 10.12 -29.81 -1.65
N ALA A 29 9.94 -30.45 -0.48
CA ALA A 29 11.04 -30.81 0.43
C ALA A 29 12.14 -31.71 -0.22
N ARG A 30 11.77 -32.47 -1.23
CA ARG A 30 12.66 -33.38 -1.98
C ARG A 30 13.12 -32.84 -3.33
N PHE A 31 12.68 -31.63 -3.71
CA PHE A 31 13.02 -31.04 -4.99
C PHE A 31 14.45 -30.49 -5.01
N SER A 32 15.06 -30.56 -6.19
CA SER A 32 16.35 -29.90 -6.41
C SER A 32 16.20 -28.37 -6.31
N GLN A 33 17.27 -27.68 -5.96
CA GLN A 33 17.29 -26.21 -5.93
C GLN A 33 16.93 -25.60 -7.30
N SER A 34 17.30 -26.27 -8.38
CA SER A 34 16.94 -25.83 -9.75
C SER A 34 15.45 -25.95 -10.00
N SER A 35 14.81 -27.05 -9.56
CA SER A 35 13.35 -27.23 -9.70
C SER A 35 12.58 -26.20 -8.88
N ILE A 36 12.99 -25.95 -7.63
CA ILE A 36 12.37 -24.95 -6.77
C ILE A 36 12.45 -23.56 -7.44
N ARG A 37 13.64 -23.18 -7.97
CA ARG A 37 13.81 -21.91 -8.67
C ARG A 37 12.98 -21.82 -9.95
N ALA A 38 12.92 -22.87 -10.76
CA ALA A 38 12.14 -22.88 -12.00
C ALA A 38 10.65 -22.66 -11.74
N VAL A 39 10.07 -23.40 -10.78
CA VAL A 39 8.67 -23.21 -10.37
C VAL A 39 8.44 -21.80 -9.81
N SER A 40 9.37 -21.29 -9.01
CA SER A 40 9.26 -19.94 -8.45
C SER A 40 9.32 -18.86 -9.54
N VAL A 41 10.22 -19.01 -10.54
CA VAL A 41 10.27 -18.06 -11.68
C VAL A 41 8.95 -18.01 -12.40
N ILE A 42 8.34 -19.16 -12.70
CA ILE A 42 7.02 -19.23 -13.35
C ILE A 42 5.98 -18.53 -12.45
N GLY A 43 5.91 -18.88 -11.16
CA GLY A 43 4.93 -18.33 -10.24
C GLY A 43 5.04 -16.81 -10.03
N PHE A 44 6.25 -16.24 -10.04
CA PHE A 44 6.46 -14.78 -9.89
C PHE A 44 6.41 -14.01 -11.21
N ALA A 45 6.86 -14.59 -12.32
CA ALA A 45 6.93 -13.90 -13.60
C ALA A 45 5.57 -13.86 -14.32
N THR A 46 4.79 -14.94 -14.25
CA THR A 46 3.50 -15.00 -14.96
C THR A 46 2.53 -13.89 -14.56
N PRO A 47 2.31 -13.58 -13.26
CA PRO A 47 1.45 -12.46 -12.88
C PRO A 47 1.91 -11.11 -13.45
N LEU A 48 3.22 -10.84 -13.46
CA LEU A 48 3.76 -9.61 -14.05
C LEU A 48 3.52 -9.54 -15.55
N VAL A 49 3.84 -10.62 -16.28
CA VAL A 49 3.66 -10.67 -17.75
C VAL A 49 2.20 -10.48 -18.12
N ILE A 50 1.30 -11.16 -17.41
CA ILE A 50 -0.14 -11.02 -17.64
C ILE A 50 -0.60 -9.60 -17.27
N ALA A 51 -0.17 -9.04 -16.16
CA ALA A 51 -0.55 -7.67 -15.78
C ALA A 51 -0.14 -6.64 -16.85
N LEU A 52 1.06 -6.76 -17.42
CA LEU A 52 1.52 -5.92 -18.53
C LEU A 52 0.70 -6.14 -19.80
N ALA A 53 0.38 -7.40 -20.14
CA ALA A 53 -0.45 -7.74 -21.30
C ALA A 53 -1.87 -7.21 -21.16
N LEU A 54 -2.50 -7.37 -19.99
CA LEU A 54 -3.83 -6.82 -19.70
C LEU A 54 -3.83 -5.29 -19.72
N TYR A 55 -2.78 -4.66 -19.18
CA TYR A 55 -2.65 -3.21 -19.22
C TYR A 55 -2.60 -2.67 -20.66
N SER A 56 -1.94 -3.38 -21.58
CA SER A 56 -1.90 -2.97 -23.00
C SER A 56 -3.25 -3.09 -23.72
N GLN A 57 -4.19 -3.83 -23.16
CA GLN A 57 -5.55 -4.04 -23.69
C GLN A 57 -6.62 -3.34 -22.84
N PHE A 58 -6.20 -2.62 -21.80
CA PHE A 58 -7.11 -1.95 -20.87
C PHE A 58 -7.81 -0.77 -21.53
N GLU A 59 -9.14 -0.73 -21.43
CA GLU A 59 -9.98 0.35 -21.97
C GLU A 59 -10.38 1.33 -20.84
N PRO A 60 -9.70 2.48 -20.70
CA PRO A 60 -10.01 3.48 -19.67
C PRO A 60 -11.39 4.13 -19.84
N SER A 61 -11.98 4.05 -21.04
CA SER A 61 -13.30 4.60 -21.36
C SER A 61 -14.46 3.78 -20.78
N LEU A 62 -14.23 2.57 -20.32
CA LEU A 62 -15.24 1.74 -19.67
C LEU A 62 -15.44 2.24 -18.23
N VAL A 63 -16.32 3.22 -18.08
CA VAL A 63 -16.61 3.88 -16.81
C VAL A 63 -17.76 3.18 -16.10
N GLY A 64 -17.57 2.86 -14.81
CA GLY A 64 -18.57 2.16 -13.98
C GLY A 64 -18.65 0.66 -14.17
N GLY A 65 -17.90 0.11 -15.13
CA GLY A 65 -17.76 -1.32 -15.39
C GLY A 65 -16.36 -1.83 -15.06
N TYR A 66 -16.13 -3.08 -15.43
CA TYR A 66 -14.84 -3.73 -15.25
C TYR A 66 -14.35 -4.32 -16.56
N ASN A 67 -13.08 -4.10 -16.89
CA ASN A 67 -12.40 -4.78 -17.97
C ASN A 67 -12.10 -6.23 -17.57
N PHE A 68 -12.09 -7.15 -18.55
CA PHE A 68 -11.71 -8.55 -18.35
C PHE A 68 -12.60 -9.29 -17.34
N GLU A 69 -13.88 -8.92 -17.31
CA GLU A 69 -14.84 -9.43 -16.33
C GLU A 69 -15.04 -10.95 -16.47
N LEU A 70 -14.99 -11.64 -15.34
CA LEU A 70 -15.22 -13.08 -15.22
C LEU A 70 -16.06 -13.37 -13.98
N ARG A 71 -17.23 -13.95 -14.16
CA ARG A 71 -18.10 -14.37 -13.06
C ARG A 71 -18.28 -15.88 -13.06
N LEU A 72 -17.83 -16.53 -12.01
CA LEU A 72 -17.90 -17.99 -11.84
C LEU A 72 -18.76 -18.34 -10.64
N ALA A 73 -19.53 -19.41 -10.79
CA ALA A 73 -20.30 -20.01 -9.72
C ALA A 73 -19.37 -20.65 -8.67
N THR A 74 -19.71 -20.49 -7.40
CA THR A 74 -18.91 -20.98 -6.26
C THR A 74 -19.60 -22.06 -5.45
N GLY A 75 -20.91 -22.31 -5.71
CA GLY A 75 -21.78 -23.12 -4.87
C GLY A 75 -22.40 -22.33 -3.70
N LEU A 76 -22.13 -21.03 -3.60
CA LEU A 76 -22.67 -20.13 -2.60
C LEU A 76 -23.61 -19.06 -3.21
N GLU A 77 -24.13 -19.31 -4.42
CA GLU A 77 -25.01 -18.39 -5.14
C GLU A 77 -26.29 -18.08 -4.36
N ALA A 78 -26.77 -19.04 -3.56
CA ALA A 78 -27.95 -18.87 -2.73
C ALA A 78 -27.81 -17.72 -1.69
N VAL A 79 -26.57 -17.36 -1.34
CA VAL A 79 -26.26 -16.23 -0.46
C VAL A 79 -25.63 -15.05 -1.21
N GLY A 80 -25.69 -15.07 -2.56
CA GLY A 80 -25.23 -13.98 -3.40
C GLY A 80 -23.70 -13.90 -3.63
N ILE A 81 -22.94 -14.95 -3.31
CA ILE A 81 -21.47 -14.99 -3.43
C ILE A 81 -21.05 -15.66 -4.74
N TYR A 82 -20.33 -14.91 -5.58
CA TYR A 82 -19.76 -15.37 -6.85
C TYR A 82 -18.27 -15.02 -6.89
N LEU A 83 -17.45 -15.90 -7.48
CA LEU A 83 -16.09 -15.46 -7.83
C LEU A 83 -16.19 -14.51 -9.02
N HIS A 84 -16.33 -13.23 -8.71
CA HIS A 84 -16.48 -12.16 -9.67
C HIS A 84 -15.17 -11.37 -9.73
N LEU A 85 -14.47 -11.49 -10.86
CA LEU A 85 -13.18 -10.85 -11.11
C LEU A 85 -13.31 -9.83 -12.23
N GLY A 86 -12.52 -8.77 -12.17
CA GLY A 86 -12.45 -7.71 -13.16
C GLY A 86 -11.48 -6.62 -12.73
N LEU A 87 -11.07 -5.77 -13.66
CA LEU A 87 -10.18 -4.65 -13.40
C LEU A 87 -10.82 -3.35 -13.88
N ASN A 88 -10.87 -2.34 -13.02
CA ASN A 88 -11.27 -0.98 -13.37
C ASN A 88 -10.07 -0.01 -13.31
N GLY A 89 -10.29 1.27 -13.58
CA GLY A 89 -9.25 2.28 -13.60
C GLY A 89 -8.49 2.44 -12.29
N ILE A 90 -9.09 2.06 -11.17
CA ILE A 90 -8.46 2.14 -9.83
C ILE A 90 -7.68 0.87 -9.52
N SER A 91 -8.25 -0.29 -9.81
CA SER A 91 -7.65 -1.59 -9.46
C SER A 91 -6.52 -1.99 -10.40
N MET A 92 -6.59 -1.63 -11.69
CA MET A 92 -5.58 -1.99 -12.68
C MET A 92 -4.17 -1.51 -12.32
N PRO A 93 -3.94 -0.24 -11.92
CA PRO A 93 -2.61 0.21 -11.49
C PRO A 93 -2.08 -0.52 -10.24
N LEU A 94 -2.97 -0.90 -9.31
CA LEU A 94 -2.58 -1.64 -8.10
C LEU A 94 -2.29 -3.12 -8.40
N PHE A 95 -3.02 -3.70 -9.35
CA PHE A 95 -2.75 -5.04 -9.87
C PHE A 95 -1.38 -5.10 -10.55
N MET A 96 -1.02 -4.07 -11.34
CA MET A 96 0.33 -3.93 -11.90
C MET A 96 1.39 -3.77 -10.82
N LEU A 97 1.14 -2.93 -9.81
CA LEU A 97 2.03 -2.78 -8.66
C LEU A 97 2.33 -4.12 -7.99
N ALA A 98 1.28 -4.94 -7.76
CA ALA A 98 1.43 -6.28 -7.17
C ALA A 98 2.30 -7.19 -8.05
N GLY A 99 2.11 -7.18 -9.36
CA GLY A 99 2.93 -7.93 -10.31
C GLY A 99 4.41 -7.51 -10.29
N VAL A 100 4.68 -6.20 -10.35
CA VAL A 100 6.06 -5.65 -10.38
C VAL A 100 6.80 -5.91 -9.07
N VAL A 101 6.19 -5.57 -7.94
CA VAL A 101 6.81 -5.77 -6.62
C VAL A 101 6.92 -7.25 -6.29
N GLY A 102 5.91 -8.06 -6.65
CA GLY A 102 5.91 -9.51 -6.47
C GLY A 102 7.05 -10.18 -7.22
N PHE A 103 7.25 -9.82 -8.48
CA PHE A 103 8.35 -10.32 -9.29
C PHE A 103 9.71 -9.91 -8.71
N ALA A 104 9.90 -8.64 -8.36
CA ALA A 104 11.15 -8.17 -7.76
C ALA A 104 11.45 -8.86 -6.42
N ALA A 105 10.44 -9.02 -5.55
CA ALA A 105 10.56 -9.72 -4.27
C ALA A 105 10.90 -11.20 -4.45
N GLY A 106 10.23 -11.87 -5.40
CA GLY A 106 10.48 -13.27 -5.75
C GLY A 106 11.90 -13.48 -6.29
N MET A 107 12.33 -12.64 -7.24
CA MET A 107 13.69 -12.69 -7.80
C MET A 107 14.76 -12.51 -6.72
N TYR A 108 14.57 -11.58 -5.79
CA TYR A 108 15.47 -11.40 -4.65
C TYR A 108 15.43 -12.62 -3.70
N ALA A 109 14.24 -13.11 -3.40
CA ALA A 109 14.01 -14.20 -2.44
C ALA A 109 14.61 -15.55 -2.89
N MET A 110 14.60 -15.85 -4.19
CA MET A 110 15.17 -17.08 -4.75
C MET A 110 16.68 -17.25 -4.50
N PHE A 111 17.38 -16.13 -4.26
CA PHE A 111 18.82 -16.14 -3.95
C PHE A 111 19.09 -15.87 -2.45
N SER A 112 18.04 -15.75 -1.64
CA SER A 112 18.20 -15.69 -0.19
C SER A 112 18.66 -17.05 0.35
N LYS A 113 19.44 -17.03 1.44
CA LYS A 113 19.86 -18.25 2.13
C LYS A 113 18.83 -18.69 3.18
N ALA A 114 17.54 -18.59 2.85
CA ALA A 114 16.47 -18.98 3.77
C ALA A 114 16.51 -20.49 4.04
N GLU A 115 16.35 -20.88 5.29
CA GLU A 115 16.12 -22.28 5.64
C GLU A 115 14.80 -22.74 5.00
N ARG A 116 14.76 -23.99 4.52
CA ARG A 116 13.58 -24.56 3.84
C ARG A 116 13.06 -23.65 2.72
N PRO A 117 13.87 -23.37 1.67
CA PRO A 117 13.55 -22.38 0.65
C PRO A 117 12.25 -22.66 -0.10
N HIS A 118 11.84 -23.94 -0.24
CA HIS A 118 10.55 -24.33 -0.84
C HIS A 118 9.37 -23.76 -0.05
N LEU A 119 9.35 -23.84 1.28
CA LEU A 119 8.29 -23.27 2.12
C LEU A 119 8.31 -21.74 2.11
N TYR A 120 9.52 -21.15 2.18
CA TYR A 120 9.69 -19.72 2.13
C TYR A 120 9.11 -19.12 0.84
N LEU A 121 9.46 -19.71 -0.31
CA LEU A 121 8.98 -19.25 -1.62
C LEU A 121 7.50 -19.59 -1.85
N ALA A 122 7.00 -20.72 -1.33
CA ALA A 122 5.59 -21.06 -1.35
C ALA A 122 4.74 -20.00 -0.65
N LEU A 123 5.11 -19.59 0.57
CA LEU A 123 4.38 -18.56 1.30
C LEU A 123 4.43 -17.20 0.62
N LEU A 124 5.57 -16.84 0.01
CA LEU A 124 5.68 -15.61 -0.74
C LEU A 124 4.81 -15.61 -2.02
N LEU A 125 4.68 -16.77 -2.68
CA LEU A 125 3.78 -16.98 -3.82
C LEU A 125 2.31 -16.90 -3.41
N PHE A 126 1.92 -17.45 -2.26
CA PHE A 126 0.58 -17.29 -1.71
C PHE A 126 0.26 -15.82 -1.41
N MET A 127 1.21 -15.08 -0.84
CA MET A 127 1.04 -13.63 -0.66
C MET A 127 0.77 -12.95 -2.01
N LEU A 128 1.56 -13.25 -3.04
CA LEU A 128 1.37 -12.64 -4.36
C LEU A 128 0.02 -12.99 -4.97
N GLY A 129 -0.37 -14.27 -4.96
CA GLY A 129 -1.65 -14.72 -5.50
C GLY A 129 -2.84 -14.09 -4.79
N GLY A 130 -2.79 -13.97 -3.46
CA GLY A 130 -3.80 -13.26 -2.67
C GLY A 130 -3.87 -11.77 -3.03
N LEU A 131 -2.73 -11.10 -3.20
CA LEU A 131 -2.69 -9.69 -3.61
C LEU A 131 -3.26 -9.45 -5.01
N MET A 132 -2.90 -10.31 -5.97
CA MET A 132 -3.48 -10.25 -7.31
C MET A 132 -5.00 -10.46 -7.26
N GLY A 133 -5.48 -11.45 -6.50
CA GLY A 133 -6.90 -11.71 -6.30
C GLY A 133 -7.64 -10.56 -5.63
N THR A 134 -7.03 -9.92 -4.63
CA THR A 134 -7.63 -8.78 -3.92
C THR A 134 -7.94 -7.60 -4.87
N PHE A 135 -6.98 -7.21 -5.72
CA PHE A 135 -7.19 -6.09 -6.64
C PHE A 135 -8.05 -6.45 -7.86
N ALA A 136 -8.18 -7.73 -8.18
CA ALA A 136 -9.05 -8.21 -9.24
C ALA A 136 -10.48 -8.51 -8.77
N SER A 137 -10.77 -8.51 -7.47
CA SER A 137 -12.09 -8.85 -6.94
C SER A 137 -13.10 -7.73 -7.14
N VAL A 138 -14.20 -8.05 -7.81
CA VAL A 138 -15.41 -7.22 -7.94
C VAL A 138 -16.42 -7.54 -6.83
N ASP A 139 -16.30 -8.69 -6.20
CA ASP A 139 -17.10 -9.17 -5.10
C ASP A 139 -16.43 -8.83 -3.76
N ILE A 140 -17.15 -8.19 -2.82
CA ILE A 140 -16.58 -7.76 -1.53
C ILE A 140 -16.22 -8.93 -0.61
N PHE A 141 -16.85 -10.11 -0.80
CA PHE A 141 -16.46 -11.32 -0.07
C PHE A 141 -15.09 -11.81 -0.55
N PHE A 142 -14.89 -11.93 -1.87
CA PHE A 142 -13.60 -12.37 -2.41
C PHE A 142 -12.51 -11.31 -2.27
N PHE A 143 -12.84 -10.02 -2.29
CA PHE A 143 -11.93 -8.94 -1.91
C PHE A 143 -11.34 -9.18 -0.51
N TYR A 144 -12.18 -9.48 0.48
CA TYR A 144 -11.75 -9.79 1.83
C TYR A 144 -11.01 -11.15 1.91
N PHE A 145 -11.55 -12.19 1.27
CA PHE A 145 -10.98 -13.53 1.27
C PHE A 145 -9.53 -13.55 0.74
N PHE A 146 -9.27 -12.93 -0.40
CA PHE A 146 -7.94 -12.88 -0.97
C PHE A 146 -6.97 -12.04 -0.13
N HIS A 147 -7.45 -11.01 0.54
CA HIS A 147 -6.65 -10.27 1.51
C HIS A 147 -6.18 -11.16 2.66
N GLU A 148 -7.09 -11.89 3.31
CA GLU A 148 -6.74 -12.82 4.37
C GLU A 148 -5.77 -13.90 3.88
N PHE A 149 -5.98 -14.36 2.66
CA PHE A 149 -5.10 -15.34 2.03
C PHE A 149 -3.69 -14.80 1.80
N ALA A 150 -3.52 -13.49 1.58
CA ALA A 150 -2.21 -12.84 1.53
C ALA A 150 -1.63 -12.55 2.93
N LEU A 151 -2.49 -12.31 3.92
CA LEU A 151 -2.10 -11.89 5.25
C LEU A 151 -1.52 -13.04 6.09
N ILE A 152 -2.15 -14.21 6.06
CA ILE A 152 -1.73 -15.40 6.83
C ILE A 152 -0.26 -15.79 6.56
N PRO A 153 0.21 -15.91 5.30
CA PRO A 153 1.62 -16.18 5.02
C PRO A 153 2.58 -15.18 5.66
N THR A 154 2.18 -13.92 5.77
CA THR A 154 3.02 -12.87 6.36
C THR A 154 3.36 -13.17 7.81
N PHE A 155 2.39 -13.57 8.63
CA PHE A 155 2.61 -13.92 10.03
C PHE A 155 3.56 -15.11 10.17
N ILE A 156 3.33 -16.13 9.36
CA ILE A 156 4.17 -17.34 9.36
C ILE A 156 5.60 -16.97 8.97
N MET A 157 5.77 -16.14 7.93
CA MET A 157 7.10 -15.75 7.46
C MET A 157 7.86 -14.93 8.51
N ILE A 158 7.21 -14.00 9.20
CA ILE A 158 7.85 -13.22 10.28
C ILE A 158 8.19 -14.15 11.46
N GLY A 159 7.27 -14.99 11.88
CA GLY A 159 7.46 -15.89 13.01
C GLY A 159 8.58 -16.91 12.80
N VAL A 160 8.75 -17.42 11.57
CA VAL A 160 9.72 -18.47 11.24
C VAL A 160 11.07 -17.88 10.81
N TRP A 161 11.07 -16.98 9.79
CA TRP A 161 12.31 -16.45 9.18
C TRP A 161 12.64 -15.01 9.57
N GLY A 162 11.87 -14.41 10.48
CA GLY A 162 12.13 -13.05 10.95
C GLY A 162 13.43 -12.92 11.74
N GLY A 163 13.90 -11.69 11.88
CA GLY A 163 15.09 -11.31 12.62
C GLY A 163 14.92 -11.32 14.14
N ALA A 164 15.77 -10.57 14.82
CA ALA A 164 15.71 -10.42 16.28
C ALA A 164 14.35 -9.85 16.71
N GLY A 165 13.77 -10.39 17.78
CA GLY A 165 12.46 -9.97 18.28
C GLY A 165 11.25 -10.48 17.49
N LYS A 166 11.42 -11.39 16.54
CA LYS A 166 10.38 -11.88 15.63
C LYS A 166 9.10 -12.37 16.30
N ARG A 167 9.20 -13.02 17.49
CA ARG A 167 8.00 -13.49 18.20
C ARG A 167 7.11 -12.34 18.67
N GLY A 168 7.71 -11.32 19.30
CA GLY A 168 6.97 -10.14 19.75
C GLY A 168 6.36 -9.38 18.59
N ALA A 169 7.14 -9.15 17.52
CA ALA A 169 6.67 -8.49 16.32
C ALA A 169 5.54 -9.25 15.62
N ALA A 170 5.65 -10.59 15.50
CA ALA A 170 4.62 -11.42 14.88
C ALA A 170 3.32 -11.40 15.72
N ILE A 171 3.41 -11.50 17.06
CA ILE A 171 2.24 -11.46 17.94
C ILE A 171 1.56 -10.09 17.87
N GLU A 172 2.32 -8.99 18.03
CA GLU A 172 1.77 -7.63 17.96
C GLU A 172 1.07 -7.39 16.63
N MET A 173 1.73 -7.76 15.54
CA MET A 173 1.17 -7.64 14.19
C MET A 173 -0.09 -8.48 14.02
N THR A 174 -0.11 -9.74 14.49
CA THR A 174 -1.28 -10.62 14.42
C THR A 174 -2.47 -9.99 15.15
N ILE A 175 -2.26 -9.48 16.38
CA ILE A 175 -3.33 -8.86 17.17
C ILE A 175 -3.94 -7.66 16.43
N TYR A 176 -3.09 -6.71 15.97
CA TYR A 176 -3.58 -5.53 15.27
C TYR A 176 -4.29 -5.87 13.96
N LEU A 177 -3.65 -6.71 13.12
CA LEU A 177 -4.20 -7.00 11.81
C LEU A 177 -5.45 -7.88 11.88
N THR A 178 -5.54 -8.81 12.84
CA THR A 178 -6.79 -9.57 13.09
C THR A 178 -7.90 -8.63 13.57
N LEU A 179 -7.62 -7.69 14.47
CA LEU A 179 -8.60 -6.70 14.90
C LEU A 179 -9.08 -5.85 13.72
N GLY A 180 -8.15 -5.34 12.90
CA GLY A 180 -8.50 -4.56 11.70
C GLY A 180 -9.31 -5.36 10.69
N ALA A 181 -8.94 -6.61 10.46
CA ALA A 181 -9.63 -7.53 9.58
C ALA A 181 -11.06 -7.83 10.07
N LEU A 182 -11.24 -8.12 11.36
CA LEU A 182 -12.57 -8.37 11.94
C LEU A 182 -13.48 -7.14 11.86
N LEU A 183 -12.95 -5.94 12.16
CA LEU A 183 -13.73 -4.70 12.04
C LEU A 183 -14.15 -4.44 10.60
N SER A 184 -13.24 -4.62 9.63
CA SER A 184 -13.57 -4.46 8.22
C SER A 184 -14.55 -5.51 7.73
N LEU A 185 -14.43 -6.77 8.17
CA LEU A 185 -15.40 -7.83 7.84
C LEU A 185 -16.81 -7.50 8.35
N ILE A 186 -16.93 -7.10 9.62
CA ILE A 186 -18.21 -6.69 10.19
C ILE A 186 -18.79 -5.51 9.40
N GLY A 187 -17.95 -4.52 9.06
CA GLY A 187 -18.37 -3.38 8.25
C GLY A 187 -18.84 -3.77 6.85
N LEU A 188 -18.15 -4.68 6.16
CA LEU A 188 -18.54 -5.19 4.84
C LEU A 188 -19.84 -6.00 4.90
N ILE A 189 -20.00 -6.85 5.90
CA ILE A 189 -21.26 -7.61 6.11
C ILE A 189 -22.41 -6.65 6.43
N ALA A 190 -22.19 -5.66 7.28
CA ALA A 190 -23.20 -4.66 7.62
C ALA A 190 -23.61 -3.84 6.38
N LEU A 191 -22.63 -3.46 5.53
CA LEU A 191 -22.90 -2.79 4.27
C LEU A 191 -23.79 -3.65 3.35
N TYR A 192 -23.46 -4.93 3.17
CA TYR A 192 -24.25 -5.86 2.38
C TYR A 192 -25.68 -6.02 2.92
N VAL A 193 -25.83 -6.29 4.22
CA VAL A 193 -27.14 -6.49 4.86
C VAL A 193 -28.01 -5.24 4.77
N GLN A 194 -27.43 -4.06 4.98
CA GLN A 194 -28.17 -2.79 4.97
C GLN A 194 -28.47 -2.28 3.55
N SER A 195 -27.72 -2.73 2.55
CA SER A 195 -28.00 -2.36 1.16
C SER A 195 -29.25 -3.02 0.59
N GLY A 196 -29.69 -4.15 1.17
CA GLY A 196 -30.79 -4.98 0.64
C GLY A 196 -30.45 -5.66 -0.69
N ALA A 197 -29.20 -5.64 -1.12
CA ALA A 197 -28.74 -6.26 -2.36
C ALA A 197 -28.77 -7.79 -2.28
N ASP A 198 -28.98 -8.43 -3.40
CA ASP A 198 -29.00 -9.90 -3.55
C ASP A 198 -27.63 -10.50 -3.89
N SER A 199 -26.60 -9.67 -4.06
CA SER A 199 -25.25 -10.07 -4.39
C SER A 199 -24.20 -9.23 -3.69
N PHE A 200 -23.04 -9.85 -3.39
CA PHE A 200 -21.85 -9.17 -2.85
C PHE A 200 -21.05 -8.40 -3.92
N SER A 201 -21.51 -8.39 -5.17
CA SER A 201 -20.87 -7.65 -6.26
C SER A 201 -20.94 -6.14 -6.02
N LEU A 202 -19.82 -5.45 -6.18
CA LEU A 202 -19.74 -3.98 -6.12
C LEU A 202 -20.65 -3.28 -7.13
N ILE A 203 -20.88 -3.89 -8.29
CA ILE A 203 -21.79 -3.38 -9.32
C ILE A 203 -23.21 -3.36 -8.75
N THR A 204 -23.68 -4.51 -8.27
CA THR A 204 -25.02 -4.66 -7.69
C THR A 204 -25.21 -3.76 -6.47
N LEU A 205 -24.22 -3.73 -5.56
CA LEU A 205 -24.26 -2.86 -4.38
C LEU A 205 -24.40 -1.38 -4.75
N ARG A 206 -23.67 -0.91 -5.77
CA ARG A 206 -23.77 0.48 -6.27
C ARG A 206 -25.16 0.78 -6.82
N GLU A 207 -25.74 -0.12 -7.60
CA GLU A 207 -27.08 0.01 -8.19
C GLU A 207 -28.16 0.10 -7.10
N TYR A 208 -28.14 -0.82 -6.14
CA TYR A 208 -29.11 -0.85 -5.02
C TYR A 208 -29.01 0.41 -4.14
N LEU A 209 -27.79 0.82 -3.79
CA LEU A 209 -27.56 2.00 -2.95
C LEU A 209 -27.84 3.32 -3.68
N ALA A 210 -27.75 3.34 -5.01
CA ALA A 210 -28.18 4.50 -5.80
C ALA A 210 -29.71 4.62 -5.81
N ALA A 211 -30.44 3.49 -5.84
CA ALA A 211 -31.89 3.48 -5.81
C ALA A 211 -32.46 3.68 -4.38
N GLN A 212 -31.83 3.11 -3.37
CA GLN A 212 -32.26 3.17 -1.98
C GLN A 212 -31.05 3.39 -1.06
N PRO A 213 -30.66 4.65 -0.80
CA PRO A 213 -29.55 4.95 0.10
C PRO A 213 -29.80 4.48 1.54
N ILE A 214 -28.76 3.97 2.18
CA ILE A 214 -28.78 3.65 3.62
C ILE A 214 -28.96 4.94 4.43
N ALA A 215 -29.73 4.92 5.52
CA ALA A 215 -29.91 6.06 6.41
C ALA A 215 -28.57 6.58 6.95
N ASP A 216 -28.39 7.90 7.03
CA ASP A 216 -27.13 8.57 7.38
C ASP A 216 -26.52 8.08 8.69
N THR A 217 -27.33 7.88 9.73
CA THR A 217 -26.87 7.36 11.02
C THR A 217 -26.29 5.95 10.92
N VAL A 218 -26.85 5.12 10.05
CA VAL A 218 -26.37 3.75 9.80
C VAL A 218 -25.10 3.81 8.95
N GLN A 219 -25.07 4.70 7.92
CA GLN A 219 -23.84 4.93 7.14
C GLN A 219 -22.68 5.36 8.04
N ASN A 220 -22.89 6.26 9.00
CA ASN A 220 -21.88 6.72 9.94
C ASN A 220 -21.27 5.56 10.74
N ASN A 221 -22.08 4.63 11.21
CA ASN A 221 -21.62 3.48 11.98
C ASN A 221 -20.86 2.46 11.12
N ILE A 222 -21.39 2.14 9.93
CA ILE A 222 -20.72 1.22 9.00
C ILE A 222 -19.40 1.81 8.53
N PHE A 223 -19.39 3.11 8.18
CA PHE A 223 -18.16 3.79 7.76
C PHE A 223 -17.11 3.81 8.87
N ALA A 224 -17.50 3.99 10.13
CA ALA A 224 -16.60 3.89 11.27
C ALA A 224 -15.92 2.50 11.35
N LEU A 225 -16.68 1.42 11.21
CA LEU A 225 -16.15 0.06 11.21
C LEU A 225 -15.15 -0.15 10.08
N LEU A 226 -15.48 0.32 8.87
CA LEU A 226 -14.59 0.24 7.70
C LEU A 226 -13.38 1.16 7.83
N LEU A 227 -13.55 2.40 8.33
CA LEU A 227 -12.45 3.34 8.53
C LEU A 227 -11.42 2.80 9.52
N PHE A 228 -11.86 2.35 10.68
CA PHE A 228 -10.93 1.82 11.69
C PHE A 228 -10.42 0.43 11.30
N GLY A 229 -11.25 -0.42 10.70
CA GLY A 229 -10.83 -1.72 10.18
C GLY A 229 -9.72 -1.58 9.14
N PHE A 230 -9.99 -0.90 8.05
CA PHE A 230 -9.01 -0.63 6.99
C PHE A 230 -7.86 0.25 7.48
N GLY A 231 -8.13 1.25 8.34
CA GLY A 231 -7.13 2.13 8.93
C GLY A 231 -6.09 1.37 9.75
N ILE A 232 -6.48 0.41 10.58
CA ILE A 232 -5.56 -0.46 11.33
C ILE A 232 -4.67 -1.26 10.35
N LEU A 233 -5.24 -1.82 9.30
CA LEU A 233 -4.51 -2.59 8.29
C LEU A 233 -3.49 -1.74 7.51
N VAL A 234 -3.74 -0.43 7.37
CA VAL A 234 -2.82 0.55 6.75
C VAL A 234 -1.86 1.17 7.77
N SER A 235 -2.06 0.93 9.07
CA SER A 235 -1.33 1.58 10.16
C SER A 235 -1.68 3.06 10.37
N LEU A 236 -2.97 3.41 10.35
CA LEU A 236 -3.46 4.75 10.70
C LEU A 236 -3.16 5.04 12.18
N PHE A 237 -2.71 6.27 12.50
CA PHE A 237 -2.51 6.72 13.87
C PHE A 237 -3.83 6.65 14.67
N PRO A 238 -3.82 6.17 15.92
CA PRO A 238 -2.68 5.68 16.71
C PRO A 238 -2.37 4.18 16.55
N PHE A 239 -3.05 3.45 15.69
CA PHE A 239 -2.96 1.99 15.51
C PHE A 239 -1.79 1.53 14.62
N HIS A 240 -0.64 2.19 14.71
CA HIS A 240 0.48 2.05 13.77
C HIS A 240 1.65 1.20 14.28
N SER A 241 1.72 0.93 15.59
CA SER A 241 2.95 0.41 16.24
C SER A 241 3.41 -0.94 15.70
N TRP A 242 2.50 -1.75 15.21
CA TRP A 242 2.78 -3.06 14.61
C TRP A 242 3.63 -2.98 13.33
N ALA A 243 3.43 -1.93 12.52
CA ALA A 243 3.98 -1.86 11.17
C ALA A 243 5.51 -1.67 11.16
N PRO A 244 6.13 -0.70 11.87
CA PRO A 244 7.58 -0.56 11.89
C PRO A 244 8.28 -1.79 12.44
N LYS A 245 7.80 -2.37 13.54
CA LYS A 245 8.37 -3.58 14.16
C LYS A 245 8.20 -4.80 13.26
N GLY A 246 7.00 -4.98 12.69
CA GLY A 246 6.71 -6.05 11.75
C GLY A 246 7.64 -6.02 10.54
N TYR A 247 7.79 -4.87 9.90
CA TYR A 247 8.63 -4.71 8.71
C TYR A 247 10.12 -4.83 9.01
N ALA A 248 10.59 -4.27 10.12
CA ALA A 248 12.00 -4.36 10.50
C ALA A 248 12.45 -5.79 10.79
N THR A 249 11.56 -6.60 11.38
CA THR A 249 11.83 -8.02 11.69
C THR A 249 11.52 -8.96 10.54
N ALA A 250 10.64 -8.59 9.61
CA ALA A 250 10.26 -9.43 8.50
C ALA A 250 11.45 -9.84 7.61
N PRO A 251 11.41 -11.06 7.04
CA PRO A 251 12.34 -11.41 5.99
C PRO A 251 12.08 -10.52 4.76
N THR A 252 13.13 -10.20 4.02
CA THR A 252 13.13 -9.13 3.01
C THR A 252 12.00 -9.24 1.99
N GLY A 253 11.78 -10.42 1.39
CA GLY A 253 10.71 -10.61 0.40
C GLY A 253 9.32 -10.34 0.99
N ALA A 254 9.07 -10.76 2.23
CA ALA A 254 7.81 -10.47 2.92
C ALA A 254 7.67 -8.98 3.23
N ALA A 255 8.75 -8.30 3.67
CA ALA A 255 8.73 -6.86 3.92
C ALA A 255 8.43 -6.07 2.63
N MET A 256 9.04 -6.46 1.49
CA MET A 256 8.79 -5.85 0.19
C MET A 256 7.33 -5.95 -0.23
N LEU A 257 6.73 -7.16 -0.18
CA LEU A 257 5.34 -7.38 -0.56
C LEU A 257 4.36 -6.76 0.43
N HIS A 258 4.62 -6.88 1.73
CA HIS A 258 3.70 -6.36 2.74
C HIS A 258 3.68 -4.82 2.73
N ALA A 259 4.82 -4.17 2.91
CA ALA A 259 4.89 -2.70 2.94
C ALA A 259 4.59 -2.10 1.55
N GLY A 260 5.04 -2.76 0.47
CA GLY A 260 4.85 -2.30 -0.90
C GLY A 260 3.43 -2.45 -1.41
N VAL A 261 2.75 -3.56 -1.11
CA VAL A 261 1.48 -3.92 -1.76
C VAL A 261 0.37 -4.20 -0.75
N LEU A 262 0.53 -5.18 0.17
CA LEU A 262 -0.54 -5.65 1.05
C LEU A 262 -1.15 -4.51 1.89
N LYS A 263 -0.31 -3.62 2.39
CA LYS A 263 -0.75 -2.45 3.15
C LYS A 263 -1.74 -1.54 2.37
N LYS A 264 -1.74 -1.55 1.03
CA LYS A 264 -2.64 -0.74 0.20
C LYS A 264 -4.08 -1.26 0.19
N PHE A 265 -4.31 -2.48 0.66
CA PHE A 265 -5.64 -3.07 0.77
C PHE A 265 -6.65 -2.15 1.47
N GLY A 266 -6.31 -1.63 2.65
CA GLY A 266 -7.22 -0.78 3.40
C GLY A 266 -7.49 0.57 2.72
N LEU A 267 -6.48 1.20 2.10
CA LEU A 267 -6.69 2.42 1.31
C LEU A 267 -7.56 2.14 0.08
N TYR A 268 -7.31 1.02 -0.62
CA TYR A 268 -8.13 0.58 -1.75
C TYR A 268 -9.58 0.31 -1.31
N GLY A 269 -9.78 -0.35 -0.17
CA GLY A 269 -11.11 -0.55 0.41
C GLY A 269 -11.83 0.76 0.76
N LEU A 270 -11.11 1.75 1.30
CA LEU A 270 -11.68 3.07 1.59
C LEU A 270 -12.08 3.80 0.30
N LEU A 271 -11.23 3.85 -0.71
CA LEU A 271 -11.48 4.63 -1.92
C LEU A 271 -12.41 3.93 -2.93
N GLN A 272 -12.43 2.60 -2.96
CA GLN A 272 -13.23 1.82 -3.92
C GLN A 272 -14.60 1.42 -3.35
N ILE A 273 -14.68 1.19 -2.03
CA ILE A 273 -15.86 0.64 -1.37
C ILE A 273 -16.47 1.66 -0.40
N ALA A 274 -15.76 2.02 0.68
CA ALA A 274 -16.36 2.75 1.79
C ALA A 274 -16.82 4.16 1.41
N ALA A 275 -15.94 4.98 0.84
CA ALA A 275 -16.28 6.37 0.50
C ALA A 275 -17.34 6.49 -0.60
N PRO A 276 -17.29 5.69 -1.70
CA PRO A 276 -18.31 5.73 -2.72
C PRO A 276 -19.69 5.19 -2.29
N LEU A 277 -19.74 4.16 -1.45
CA LEU A 277 -21.01 3.52 -1.08
C LEU A 277 -21.67 4.15 0.16
N LEU A 278 -20.89 4.85 1.00
CA LEU A 278 -21.34 5.46 2.26
C LEU A 278 -20.99 6.96 2.33
N PRO A 279 -21.52 7.81 1.42
CA PRO A 279 -21.09 9.21 1.32
C PRO A 279 -21.42 10.06 2.55
N ALA A 280 -22.54 9.83 3.21
CA ALA A 280 -22.88 10.53 4.45
C ALA A 280 -21.92 10.14 5.58
N GLY A 281 -21.57 8.84 5.67
CA GLY A 281 -20.56 8.36 6.60
C GLY A 281 -19.18 8.95 6.32
N ALA A 282 -18.78 9.03 5.06
CA ALA A 282 -17.52 9.64 4.66
C ALA A 282 -17.44 11.12 5.06
N ALA A 283 -18.50 11.88 4.82
CA ALA A 283 -18.60 13.29 5.21
C ALA A 283 -18.54 13.48 6.74
N HIS A 284 -19.25 12.62 7.50
CA HIS A 284 -19.27 12.67 8.97
C HIS A 284 -17.88 12.42 9.57
N TRP A 285 -17.13 11.44 9.01
CA TRP A 285 -15.81 11.05 9.52
C TRP A 285 -14.64 11.86 8.93
N PHE A 286 -14.88 12.76 7.97
CA PHE A 286 -13.84 13.59 7.35
C PHE A 286 -12.91 14.29 8.35
N PRO A 287 -13.40 15.03 9.39
CA PRO A 287 -12.50 15.73 10.30
C PRO A 287 -11.56 14.77 11.05
N TRP A 288 -12.07 13.60 11.43
CA TRP A 288 -11.29 12.58 12.12
C TRP A 288 -10.22 11.97 11.21
N ILE A 289 -10.55 11.68 9.94
CA ILE A 289 -9.57 11.18 8.98
C ILE A 289 -8.42 12.17 8.83
N VAL A 290 -8.72 13.47 8.74
CA VAL A 290 -7.70 14.54 8.63
C VAL A 290 -6.78 14.56 9.85
N TRP A 291 -7.33 14.58 11.07
CA TRP A 291 -6.51 14.62 12.28
C TRP A 291 -5.66 13.37 12.48
N LEU A 292 -6.23 12.19 12.21
CA LEU A 292 -5.49 10.93 12.29
C LEU A 292 -4.39 10.85 11.22
N ALA A 293 -4.65 11.33 10.01
CA ALA A 293 -3.67 11.40 8.94
C ALA A 293 -2.54 12.40 9.25
N LEU A 294 -2.86 13.57 9.82
CA LEU A 294 -1.84 14.50 10.32
C LEU A 294 -1.03 13.90 11.46
N GLY A 295 -1.64 13.07 12.31
CA GLY A 295 -0.93 12.27 13.30
C GLY A 295 0.12 11.35 12.66
N ASN A 296 -0.23 10.66 11.56
CA ASN A 296 0.73 9.88 10.78
C ASN A 296 1.87 10.77 10.25
N ILE A 297 1.56 11.91 9.64
CA ILE A 297 2.55 12.77 8.98
C ILE A 297 3.49 13.40 10.00
N ILE A 298 2.95 14.02 11.06
CA ILE A 298 3.73 14.84 12.00
C ILE A 298 4.30 13.97 13.12
N ILE A 299 3.44 13.29 13.89
CA ILE A 299 3.89 12.56 15.08
C ILE A 299 4.80 11.40 14.66
N ILE A 300 4.34 10.57 13.71
CA ILE A 300 5.15 9.45 13.27
C ILE A 300 6.36 9.93 12.45
N GLY A 301 6.24 11.03 11.71
CA GLY A 301 7.37 11.67 11.05
C GLY A 301 8.49 12.05 12.03
N LEU A 302 8.16 12.69 13.15
CA LEU A 302 9.13 13.03 14.21
C LEU A 302 9.74 11.77 14.83
N ILE A 303 8.94 10.71 15.06
CA ILE A 303 9.46 9.43 15.53
C ILE A 303 10.42 8.83 14.50
N THR A 304 10.12 8.95 13.19
CA THR A 304 11.01 8.50 12.10
C THR A 304 12.36 9.21 12.15
N MET A 305 12.36 10.51 12.38
CA MET A 305 13.59 11.29 12.54
C MET A 305 14.45 10.83 13.73
N ALA A 306 13.86 10.30 14.78
CA ALA A 306 14.59 9.83 15.96
C ALA A 306 15.21 8.43 15.78
N GLN A 307 14.85 7.70 14.71
CA GLN A 307 15.34 6.31 14.51
C GLN A 307 16.84 6.29 14.15
N LYS A 308 17.54 5.33 14.74
CA LYS A 308 18.95 5.01 14.41
C LYS A 308 19.05 3.78 13.51
N ASP A 309 18.14 2.82 13.65
CA ASP A 309 18.05 1.63 12.82
C ASP A 309 17.38 1.95 11.48
N VAL A 310 18.05 1.61 10.37
CA VAL A 310 17.56 1.94 9.03
C VAL A 310 16.26 1.21 8.67
N LYS A 311 16.06 -0.05 9.10
CA LYS A 311 14.81 -0.77 8.85
C LYS A 311 13.65 -0.21 9.66
N MET A 312 13.88 0.14 10.92
CA MET A 312 12.88 0.82 11.75
C MET A 312 12.52 2.17 11.16
N MET A 313 13.51 2.96 10.73
CA MET A 313 13.29 4.24 10.05
C MET A 313 12.41 4.07 8.80
N LEU A 314 12.71 3.10 7.94
CA LEU A 314 11.90 2.80 6.75
C LEU A 314 10.48 2.35 7.11
N GLY A 315 10.32 1.58 8.18
CA GLY A 315 9.01 1.16 8.68
C GLY A 315 8.15 2.33 9.14
N TYR A 316 8.70 3.23 9.97
CA TYR A 316 8.02 4.45 10.41
C TYR A 316 7.78 5.42 9.24
N SER A 317 8.74 5.57 8.33
CA SER A 317 8.59 6.35 7.09
C SER A 317 7.39 5.86 6.27
N SER A 318 7.23 4.54 6.12
CA SER A 318 6.09 3.96 5.43
C SER A 318 4.75 4.29 6.11
N VAL A 319 4.70 4.36 7.45
CA VAL A 319 3.52 4.79 8.20
C VAL A 319 3.22 6.25 7.95
N MET A 320 4.23 7.10 8.02
CA MET A 320 4.12 8.54 7.79
C MET A 320 3.53 8.85 6.40
N HIS A 321 4.08 8.24 5.33
CA HIS A 321 3.63 8.48 3.96
C HIS A 321 2.18 8.01 3.70
N MET A 322 1.68 7.01 4.43
CA MET A 322 0.26 6.65 4.33
C MET A 322 -0.66 7.77 4.82
N GLY A 323 -0.19 8.66 5.68
CA GLY A 323 -0.92 9.86 6.06
C GLY A 323 -1.32 10.72 4.86
N TYR A 324 -0.43 10.89 3.88
CA TYR A 324 -0.76 11.62 2.64
C TYR A 324 -1.85 10.91 1.84
N ALA A 325 -1.79 9.58 1.71
CA ALA A 325 -2.83 8.84 1.01
C ALA A 325 -4.20 8.98 1.70
N PHE A 326 -4.24 8.96 3.04
CA PHE A 326 -5.47 9.23 3.78
C PHE A 326 -5.98 10.66 3.56
N LEU A 327 -5.10 11.67 3.54
CA LEU A 327 -5.49 13.05 3.23
C LEU A 327 -6.06 13.17 1.81
N GLY A 328 -5.43 12.51 0.82
CA GLY A 328 -5.93 12.48 -0.53
C GLY A 328 -7.33 11.87 -0.64
N ILE A 329 -7.58 10.74 0.03
CA ILE A 329 -8.91 10.12 0.09
C ILE A 329 -9.91 11.04 0.81
N ALA A 330 -9.50 11.69 1.89
CA ALA A 330 -10.36 12.59 2.66
C ALA A 330 -10.83 13.82 1.87
N THR A 331 -10.14 14.22 0.81
CA THR A 331 -10.64 15.32 -0.06
C THR A 331 -11.93 14.97 -0.78
N PHE A 332 -12.26 13.69 -0.93
CA PHE A 332 -13.39 13.17 -1.72
C PHE A 332 -13.48 13.78 -3.13
N SER A 333 -12.37 14.25 -3.67
CA SER A 333 -12.26 14.84 -4.99
C SER A 333 -11.50 13.92 -5.96
N VAL A 334 -11.79 14.05 -7.26
CA VAL A 334 -11.09 13.28 -8.30
C VAL A 334 -9.57 13.50 -8.23
N VAL A 335 -9.16 14.76 -8.02
CA VAL A 335 -7.73 15.14 -7.95
C VAL A 335 -7.06 14.53 -6.72
N GLY A 336 -7.65 14.68 -5.54
CA GLY A 336 -7.04 14.19 -4.30
C GLY A 336 -7.02 12.68 -4.18
N VAL A 337 -8.11 12.00 -4.58
CA VAL A 337 -8.16 10.53 -4.61
C VAL A 337 -7.25 9.96 -5.68
N GLY A 338 -7.15 10.63 -6.85
CA GLY A 338 -6.16 10.30 -7.88
C GLY A 338 -4.72 10.44 -7.37
N GLY A 339 -4.44 11.51 -6.60
CA GLY A 339 -3.17 11.70 -5.89
C GLY A 339 -2.88 10.58 -4.88
N ALA A 340 -3.90 10.16 -4.11
CA ALA A 340 -3.76 9.04 -3.19
C ALA A 340 -3.41 7.73 -3.92
N LEU A 341 -4.04 7.46 -5.05
CA LEU A 341 -3.72 6.29 -5.89
C LEU A 341 -2.28 6.34 -6.41
N LEU A 342 -1.85 7.47 -6.96
CA LEU A 342 -0.46 7.66 -7.40
C LEU A 342 0.52 7.48 -6.23
N MET A 343 0.19 8.01 -5.05
CA MET A 343 0.98 7.83 -3.82
C MET A 343 1.07 6.36 -3.41
N MET A 344 -0.02 5.61 -3.51
CA MET A 344 -0.03 4.17 -3.20
C MET A 344 0.92 3.39 -4.11
N ILE A 345 0.94 3.70 -5.41
CA ILE A 345 1.80 3.04 -6.41
C ILE A 345 3.27 3.41 -6.16
N ALA A 346 3.57 4.70 -6.13
CA ALA A 346 4.94 5.19 -6.03
C ALA A 346 5.60 4.81 -4.69
N HIS A 347 4.87 4.98 -3.57
CA HIS A 347 5.34 4.52 -2.27
C HIS A 347 5.52 2.99 -2.24
N GLY A 348 4.64 2.23 -2.90
CA GLY A 348 4.78 0.77 -2.98
C GLY A 348 6.10 0.34 -3.60
N LEU A 349 6.48 0.97 -4.71
CA LEU A 349 7.73 0.72 -5.41
C LEU A 349 8.95 1.19 -4.60
N SER A 350 8.91 2.41 -4.05
CA SER A 350 10.06 2.99 -3.33
C SER A 350 10.34 2.26 -2.02
N VAL A 351 9.32 1.90 -1.25
CA VAL A 351 9.49 1.19 0.02
C VAL A 351 9.96 -0.26 -0.20
N ALA A 352 9.48 -0.94 -1.23
CA ALA A 352 9.96 -2.28 -1.59
C ALA A 352 11.45 -2.25 -1.96
N LEU A 353 11.87 -1.27 -2.76
CA LEU A 353 13.28 -1.05 -3.10
C LEU A 353 14.13 -0.80 -1.85
N LEU A 354 13.72 0.12 -0.99
CA LEU A 354 14.48 0.51 0.19
C LEU A 354 14.59 -0.63 1.23
N PHE A 355 13.55 -1.44 1.45
CA PHE A 355 13.65 -2.63 2.30
C PHE A 355 14.60 -3.67 1.73
N MET A 356 14.60 -3.89 0.43
CA MET A 356 15.57 -4.78 -0.22
C MET A 356 16.99 -4.28 -0.03
N LEU A 357 17.24 -2.99 -0.31
CA LEU A 357 18.57 -2.39 -0.20
C LEU A 357 19.05 -2.29 1.25
N SER A 358 18.16 -2.08 2.23
CA SER A 358 18.53 -2.10 3.66
C SER A 358 19.11 -3.46 4.08
N THR A 359 18.58 -4.55 3.55
CA THR A 359 19.15 -5.88 3.78
C THR A 359 20.49 -6.06 3.05
N CYS A 360 20.64 -5.47 1.86
CA CYS A 360 21.92 -5.44 1.15
C CYS A 360 22.98 -4.64 1.91
N ILE A 361 22.59 -3.55 2.59
CA ILE A 361 23.46 -2.80 3.52
C ILE A 361 23.87 -3.70 4.67
N TYR A 362 22.91 -4.36 5.33
CA TYR A 362 23.21 -5.26 6.46
C TYR A 362 24.19 -6.37 6.10
N HIS A 363 24.09 -6.98 4.94
CA HIS A 363 25.03 -8.03 4.51
C HIS A 363 26.47 -7.53 4.42
N ARG A 364 26.68 -6.21 4.29
CA ARG A 364 27.99 -5.55 4.17
C ARG A 364 28.46 -4.96 5.48
N SER A 365 27.54 -4.34 6.22
CA SER A 365 27.86 -3.68 7.49
C SER A 365 27.71 -4.56 8.72
N GLN A 366 26.90 -5.64 8.66
CA GLN A 366 26.47 -6.49 9.77
C GLN A 366 25.72 -5.73 10.87
N THR A 367 25.23 -4.54 10.57
CA THR A 367 24.42 -3.72 11.48
C THR A 367 23.34 -2.97 10.70
N PHE A 368 22.25 -2.64 11.37
CA PHE A 368 21.25 -1.69 10.86
C PHE A 368 21.40 -0.30 11.48
N ASP A 369 22.28 -0.14 12.48
CA ASP A 369 22.54 1.16 13.11
C ASP A 369 23.34 2.06 12.17
N MET A 370 22.64 3.09 11.64
CA MET A 370 23.22 4.07 10.71
C MET A 370 24.36 4.87 11.33
N SER A 371 24.33 5.08 12.67
CA SER A 371 25.35 5.88 13.37
C SER A 371 26.69 5.14 13.52
N SER A 372 26.70 3.82 13.34
CA SER A 372 27.91 2.99 13.43
C SER A 372 28.54 2.69 12.06
N MET A 373 28.07 3.33 10.99
CA MET A 373 28.57 3.14 9.62
C MET A 373 29.41 4.36 9.16
N GLY A 374 29.53 4.55 7.87
CA GLY A 374 30.18 5.67 7.19
C GLY A 374 31.04 5.18 6.02
N GLY A 375 31.10 5.95 4.94
CA GLY A 375 32.00 5.70 3.81
C GLY A 375 31.68 4.45 2.97
N LEU A 376 30.52 3.79 3.14
CA LEU A 376 30.19 2.55 2.43
C LEU A 376 30.16 2.73 0.90
N ALA A 377 29.94 3.94 0.38
CA ALA A 377 29.97 4.23 -1.05
C ALA A 377 31.34 3.96 -1.71
N THR A 378 32.43 4.02 -0.94
CA THR A 378 33.78 3.75 -1.46
C THR A 378 33.98 2.31 -1.92
N LYS A 379 33.30 1.36 -1.27
CA LYS A 379 33.36 -0.08 -1.56
C LYS A 379 32.11 -0.60 -2.29
N ALA A 380 30.96 0.06 -2.14
CA ALA A 380 29.70 -0.36 -2.72
C ALA A 380 28.98 0.80 -3.43
N PRO A 381 29.56 1.38 -4.51
CA PRO A 381 29.01 2.55 -5.19
C PRO A 381 27.67 2.29 -5.88
N VAL A 382 27.43 1.10 -6.43
CA VAL A 382 26.13 0.75 -7.06
C VAL A 382 25.02 0.65 -6.00
N LEU A 383 25.31 0.05 -4.84
CA LEU A 383 24.38 0.01 -3.71
C LEU A 383 24.06 1.43 -3.24
N ALA A 384 25.07 2.31 -3.14
CA ALA A 384 24.90 3.71 -2.76
C ALA A 384 24.01 4.45 -3.77
N ALA A 385 24.28 4.32 -5.06
CA ALA A 385 23.49 4.96 -6.11
C ALA A 385 22.01 4.53 -6.06
N PHE A 386 21.73 3.23 -5.91
CA PHE A 386 20.36 2.72 -5.83
C PHE A 386 19.64 3.15 -4.54
N PHE A 387 20.35 3.16 -3.40
CA PHE A 387 19.74 3.61 -2.14
C PHE A 387 19.47 5.12 -2.16
N VAL A 388 20.38 5.92 -2.70
CA VAL A 388 20.18 7.36 -2.92
C VAL A 388 18.97 7.59 -3.81
N ALA A 389 18.88 6.92 -4.98
CA ALA A 389 17.75 7.05 -5.89
C ALA A 389 16.43 6.66 -5.22
N GLY A 390 16.39 5.54 -4.48
CA GLY A 390 15.22 5.11 -3.73
C GLY A 390 14.82 6.10 -2.63
N THR A 391 15.80 6.69 -1.94
CA THR A 391 15.56 7.72 -0.93
C THR A 391 15.02 9.00 -1.56
N MET A 392 15.61 9.47 -2.67
CA MET A 392 15.13 10.63 -3.43
C MET A 392 13.70 10.41 -3.93
N ALA A 393 13.39 9.20 -4.42
CA ALA A 393 12.03 8.83 -4.78
C ALA A 393 11.08 8.91 -3.57
N SER A 394 11.49 8.36 -2.42
CA SER A 394 10.66 8.31 -1.20
C SER A 394 10.37 9.69 -0.61
N ILE A 395 11.29 10.64 -0.68
CA ILE A 395 11.09 12.02 -0.19
C ILE A 395 10.39 12.95 -1.19
N GLY A 396 9.88 12.41 -2.30
CA GLY A 396 9.08 13.19 -3.25
C GLY A 396 9.91 14.08 -4.19
N LEU A 397 11.14 13.69 -4.59
CA LEU A 397 11.91 14.46 -5.57
C LEU A 397 11.22 14.44 -6.94
N PRO A 398 11.05 15.60 -7.63
CA PRO A 398 10.56 15.66 -9.00
C PRO A 398 11.33 14.73 -9.95
N GLY A 399 10.61 14.00 -10.80
CA GLY A 399 11.15 12.93 -11.66
C GLY A 399 10.88 11.52 -11.12
N PHE A 400 10.43 11.37 -9.87
CA PHE A 400 9.96 10.12 -9.28
C PHE A 400 8.46 10.17 -8.95
N GLY A 401 7.85 9.00 -8.83
CA GLY A 401 6.40 8.90 -8.70
C GLY A 401 5.80 9.54 -7.45
N ASN A 402 6.48 9.49 -6.30
CA ASN A 402 5.96 10.04 -5.04
C ASN A 402 5.66 11.54 -5.13
N PHE A 403 6.47 12.30 -5.89
CA PHE A 403 6.25 13.72 -6.14
C PHE A 403 4.83 14.02 -6.65
N TRP A 404 4.39 13.25 -7.64
CA TRP A 404 3.06 13.47 -8.23
C TRP A 404 1.93 13.12 -7.25
N GLY A 405 2.10 12.07 -6.45
CA GLY A 405 1.15 11.72 -5.41
C GLY A 405 1.00 12.86 -4.39
N GLU A 406 2.10 13.34 -3.83
CA GLU A 406 2.10 14.43 -2.85
C GLU A 406 1.59 15.73 -3.45
N PHE A 407 2.10 16.12 -4.62
CA PHE A 407 1.73 17.37 -5.28
C PHE A 407 0.23 17.46 -5.59
N THR A 408 -0.36 16.39 -6.14
CA THR A 408 -1.79 16.38 -6.46
C THR A 408 -2.67 16.36 -5.21
N ILE A 409 -2.23 15.72 -4.12
CA ILE A 409 -2.91 15.78 -2.82
C ILE A 409 -2.89 17.21 -2.28
N PHE A 410 -1.73 17.89 -2.31
CA PHE A 410 -1.64 19.29 -1.87
C PHE A 410 -2.48 20.23 -2.74
N ALA A 411 -2.48 20.03 -4.05
CA ALA A 411 -3.33 20.81 -4.97
C ALA A 411 -4.81 20.65 -4.59
N ALA A 412 -5.28 19.41 -4.37
CA ALA A 412 -6.65 19.15 -3.96
C ALA A 412 -7.00 19.77 -2.60
N LEU A 413 -6.08 19.70 -1.62
CA LEU A 413 -6.28 20.34 -0.31
C LEU A 413 -6.31 21.88 -0.38
N ALA A 414 -5.58 22.48 -1.32
CA ALA A 414 -5.53 23.92 -1.50
C ALA A 414 -6.76 24.50 -2.20
N GLU A 415 -7.53 23.66 -2.88
CA GLU A 415 -8.66 24.06 -3.74
C GLU A 415 -9.81 24.69 -2.93
N THR A 416 -10.09 24.20 -1.71
CA THR A 416 -11.18 24.68 -0.87
C THR A 416 -10.69 25.42 0.38
N GLU A 417 -11.44 26.44 0.84
CA GLU A 417 -11.10 27.17 2.08
C GLU A 417 -11.13 26.24 3.29
N MET A 418 -12.03 25.25 3.31
CA MET A 418 -12.18 24.30 4.40
C MET A 418 -10.93 23.41 4.60
N THR A 419 -10.24 23.06 3.53
CA THR A 419 -9.10 22.13 3.56
C THR A 419 -7.74 22.83 3.41
N ARG A 420 -7.72 24.08 2.97
CA ARG A 420 -6.48 24.84 2.69
C ARG A 420 -5.53 24.92 3.90
N TRP A 421 -6.05 25.03 5.12
CA TRP A 421 -5.23 25.06 6.33
C TRP A 421 -4.42 23.78 6.55
N ILE A 422 -4.89 22.64 5.99
CA ILE A 422 -4.23 21.32 6.14
C ILE A 422 -2.90 21.28 5.37
N VAL A 423 -2.78 22.09 4.31
CA VAL A 423 -1.59 22.11 3.44
C VAL A 423 -0.32 22.42 4.26
N ALA A 424 -0.37 23.42 5.13
CA ALA A 424 0.81 23.83 5.89
C ALA A 424 1.33 22.73 6.85
N PRO A 425 0.51 22.15 7.75
CA PRO A 425 0.97 21.04 8.59
C PRO A 425 1.34 19.79 7.78
N ALA A 426 0.66 19.49 6.68
CA ALA A 426 1.03 18.36 5.83
C ALA A 426 2.38 18.59 5.13
N ALA A 427 2.67 19.80 4.66
CA ALA A 427 3.95 20.15 4.03
C ALA A 427 5.16 20.01 4.97
N LEU A 428 4.97 20.15 6.29
CA LEU A 428 6.03 19.85 7.26
C LEU A 428 6.56 18.41 7.13
N GLY A 429 5.71 17.49 6.73
CA GLY A 429 6.12 16.11 6.51
C GLY A 429 7.15 15.94 5.38
N ILE A 430 7.12 16.80 4.34
CA ILE A 430 8.16 16.79 3.28
C ILE A 430 9.51 17.16 3.87
N ILE A 431 9.54 18.19 4.72
CA ILE A 431 10.78 18.62 5.39
C ILE A 431 11.30 17.51 6.31
N ILE A 432 10.41 16.89 7.08
CA ILE A 432 10.73 15.77 7.97
C ILE A 432 11.30 14.60 7.16
N SER A 433 10.67 14.25 6.02
CA SER A 433 11.11 13.13 5.17
C SER A 433 12.50 13.41 4.56
N ALA A 434 12.75 14.62 4.10
CA ALA A 434 14.04 15.02 3.59
C ALA A 434 15.14 14.93 4.68
N ILE A 435 14.87 15.36 5.91
CA ILE A 435 15.84 15.32 7.02
C ILE A 435 16.24 13.88 7.33
N TYR A 436 15.30 12.97 7.59
CA TYR A 436 15.69 11.59 7.94
C TYR A 436 16.27 10.82 6.76
N GLY A 437 15.76 11.04 5.54
CA GLY A 437 16.26 10.37 4.34
C GLY A 437 17.69 10.78 4.00
N LEU A 438 17.97 12.08 3.93
CA LEU A 438 19.33 12.59 3.66
C LEU A 438 20.32 12.24 4.77
N ARG A 439 19.88 12.26 6.04
CA ARG A 439 20.71 11.80 7.16
C ARG A 439 21.07 10.31 7.02
N ALA A 440 20.13 9.45 6.64
CA ALA A 440 20.41 8.03 6.41
C ALA A 440 21.45 7.83 5.30
N VAL A 441 21.27 8.53 4.18
CA VAL A 441 22.23 8.53 3.07
C VAL A 441 23.62 9.00 3.52
N ALA A 442 23.69 10.12 4.23
CA ALA A 442 24.95 10.68 4.70
C ALA A 442 25.68 9.72 5.67
N ASN A 443 24.97 9.21 6.67
CA ASN A 443 25.57 8.38 7.70
C ASN A 443 26.02 7.00 7.19
N ILE A 444 25.32 6.42 6.23
CA ILE A 444 25.62 5.07 5.73
C ILE A 444 26.73 5.13 4.67
N PHE A 445 26.58 6.02 3.69
CA PHE A 445 27.37 5.96 2.45
C PHE A 445 28.50 6.98 2.39
N PHE A 446 28.37 8.12 3.08
CA PHE A 446 29.31 9.22 2.96
C PHE A 446 30.05 9.49 4.27
N GLY A 447 31.02 10.40 4.21
CA GLY A 447 31.84 10.74 5.36
C GLY A 447 32.94 9.71 5.66
N LYS A 448 33.59 9.88 6.81
CA LYS A 448 34.62 8.93 7.28
C LYS A 448 33.94 7.74 7.95
N PRO A 449 34.45 6.50 7.75
CA PRO A 449 34.01 5.35 8.52
C PRO A 449 34.18 5.60 10.02
N THR A 450 33.25 5.12 10.83
CA THR A 450 33.44 5.09 12.30
C THR A 450 34.59 4.14 12.63
N GLU A 451 35.24 4.28 13.79
CA GLU A 451 36.32 3.37 14.24
C GLU A 451 35.89 1.91 14.18
N ALA A 452 34.65 1.61 14.63
CA ALA A 452 34.09 0.26 14.63
C ALA A 452 33.85 -0.31 13.22
N PHE A 453 33.72 0.56 12.20
CA PHE A 453 33.46 0.15 10.81
C PHE A 453 34.69 0.27 9.91
N ALA A 454 35.73 0.98 10.36
CA ALA A 454 36.95 1.22 9.57
C ALA A 454 37.66 -0.06 9.14
N ASP A 455 37.82 -1.01 10.06
CA ASP A 455 38.48 -2.30 9.76
C ASP A 455 37.71 -3.07 8.69
N ARG A 456 36.38 -3.00 8.74
CA ARG A 456 35.51 -3.68 7.78
C ARG A 456 35.52 -3.02 6.42
N ILE A 457 35.55 -1.68 6.34
CA ILE A 457 35.71 -0.92 5.08
C ILE A 457 37.07 -1.23 4.44
N ASN A 458 38.10 -1.36 5.25
CA ASN A 458 39.45 -1.63 4.76
C ASN A 458 39.66 -3.11 4.37
N SER A 459 38.80 -4.02 4.82
CA SER A 459 38.83 -5.41 4.39
C SER A 459 38.31 -5.57 2.96
N ASP A 460 38.78 -6.60 2.23
CA ASP A 460 38.27 -6.95 0.91
C ASP A 460 36.95 -7.76 0.95
N GLU A 461 36.33 -7.89 2.13
CA GLU A 461 35.09 -8.63 2.30
C GLU A 461 33.87 -7.92 1.76
N ILE A 462 33.90 -6.57 1.66
CA ILE A 462 32.78 -5.78 1.14
C ILE A 462 32.78 -5.81 -0.38
N VAL A 463 31.84 -6.56 -0.93
CA VAL A 463 31.59 -6.64 -2.38
C VAL A 463 30.28 -5.90 -2.70
N ASP A 464 30.28 -5.10 -3.77
CA ASP A 464 29.10 -4.37 -4.23
C ASP A 464 27.96 -5.32 -4.67
N LEU A 465 26.81 -4.79 -5.04
CA LEU A 465 25.62 -5.57 -5.43
C LEU A 465 25.96 -6.59 -6.51
N LYS A 466 25.57 -7.83 -6.27
CA LYS A 466 25.63 -8.91 -7.27
C LYS A 466 24.48 -8.78 -8.26
N ILE A 467 24.58 -9.42 -9.43
CA ILE A 467 23.58 -9.32 -10.51
C ILE A 467 22.15 -9.65 -10.04
N HIS A 468 21.99 -10.68 -9.20
CA HIS A 468 20.68 -11.09 -8.64
C HIS A 468 20.11 -10.09 -7.61
N GLN A 469 20.91 -9.11 -7.14
CA GLN A 469 20.48 -7.98 -6.32
C GLN A 469 20.25 -6.72 -7.19
N ARG A 470 21.09 -6.50 -8.22
CA ARG A 470 20.95 -5.37 -9.14
C ARG A 470 19.69 -5.47 -9.97
N PHE A 471 19.36 -6.66 -10.47
CA PHE A 471 18.23 -6.86 -11.37
C PHE A 471 16.88 -6.46 -10.76
N PRO A 472 16.45 -6.97 -9.58
CA PRO A 472 15.20 -6.53 -8.94
C PRO A 472 15.25 -5.04 -8.52
N ALA A 473 16.40 -4.52 -8.09
CA ALA A 473 16.54 -3.09 -7.80
C ALA A 473 16.31 -2.22 -9.03
N LEU A 474 16.88 -2.62 -10.17
CA LEU A 474 16.75 -1.89 -11.43
C LEU A 474 15.28 -1.87 -11.91
N ILE A 475 14.57 -2.98 -11.80
CA ILE A 475 13.14 -3.05 -12.15
C ILE A 475 12.34 -2.03 -11.33
N LEU A 476 12.54 -2.00 -10.01
CA LEU A 476 11.82 -1.08 -9.13
C LEU A 476 12.18 0.39 -9.41
N ILE A 477 13.46 0.70 -9.70
CA ILE A 477 13.88 2.06 -10.07
C ILE A 477 13.29 2.48 -11.42
N ILE A 478 13.34 1.61 -12.42
CA ILE A 478 12.73 1.90 -13.73
C ILE A 478 11.23 2.17 -13.56
N ALA A 479 10.52 1.33 -12.80
CA ALA A 479 9.10 1.55 -12.53
C ALA A 479 8.85 2.89 -11.83
N LEU A 480 9.67 3.27 -10.84
CA LEU A 480 9.58 4.57 -10.16
C LEU A 480 9.80 5.75 -11.11
N ILE A 481 10.76 5.65 -12.03
CA ILE A 481 11.03 6.66 -13.05
C ILE A 481 9.86 6.73 -14.04
N VAL A 482 9.33 5.59 -14.49
CA VAL A 482 8.17 5.55 -15.40
C VAL A 482 6.98 6.25 -14.76
N VAL A 483 6.64 5.96 -13.50
CA VAL A 483 5.56 6.66 -12.78
C VAL A 483 5.87 8.15 -12.61
N GLY A 484 7.14 8.51 -12.41
CA GLY A 484 7.58 9.90 -12.22
C GLY A 484 7.56 10.75 -13.49
N ILE A 485 7.94 10.17 -14.64
CA ILE A 485 7.99 10.88 -15.93
C ILE A 485 6.65 10.81 -16.67
N PHE A 486 5.94 9.70 -16.55
CA PHE A 486 4.68 9.43 -17.25
C PHE A 486 3.53 9.12 -16.28
N PRO A 487 3.19 10.03 -15.32
CA PRO A 487 2.12 9.77 -14.34
C PRO A 487 0.76 9.56 -15.01
N ARG A 488 0.55 10.13 -16.19
CA ARG A 488 -0.69 9.98 -16.98
C ARG A 488 -1.02 8.54 -17.32
N LEU A 489 -0.03 7.66 -17.50
CA LEU A 489 -0.28 6.24 -17.73
C LEU A 489 -1.16 5.63 -16.63
N PHE A 490 -1.02 6.10 -15.40
CA PHE A 490 -1.77 5.59 -14.24
C PHE A 490 -2.97 6.47 -13.90
N SER A 491 -2.85 7.79 -13.98
CA SER A 491 -3.93 8.71 -13.66
C SER A 491 -5.04 8.69 -14.70
N ASP A 492 -4.72 8.63 -16.01
CA ASP A 492 -5.74 8.62 -17.06
C ASP A 492 -6.56 7.33 -17.03
N ALA A 493 -5.94 6.20 -16.68
CA ALA A 493 -6.65 4.94 -16.44
C ALA A 493 -7.68 5.06 -15.31
N ALA A 494 -7.39 5.85 -14.28
CA ALA A 494 -8.24 6.01 -13.10
C ALA A 494 -9.27 7.14 -13.24
N ASN A 495 -8.97 8.19 -14.00
CA ASN A 495 -9.76 9.42 -14.04
C ASN A 495 -11.24 9.21 -14.42
N GLY A 496 -11.53 8.32 -15.36
CA GLY A 496 -12.89 7.97 -15.75
C GLY A 496 -13.70 7.44 -14.57
N GLU A 497 -13.18 6.40 -13.90
CA GLU A 497 -13.83 5.77 -12.75
C GLU A 497 -13.92 6.74 -11.56
N LEU A 498 -12.86 7.47 -11.26
CA LEU A 498 -12.85 8.46 -10.18
C LEU A 498 -13.86 9.57 -10.43
N SER A 499 -14.01 10.05 -11.67
CA SER A 499 -15.01 11.05 -12.03
C SER A 499 -16.42 10.53 -11.77
N GLN A 500 -16.73 9.28 -12.10
CA GLN A 500 -18.03 8.71 -11.81
C GLN A 500 -18.28 8.57 -10.30
N LEU A 501 -17.27 8.12 -9.55
CA LEU A 501 -17.42 7.85 -8.11
C LEU A 501 -17.44 9.12 -7.26
N TYR A 502 -16.76 10.19 -7.69
CA TYR A 502 -16.51 11.37 -6.87
C TYR A 502 -17.05 12.70 -7.42
N THR A 503 -17.31 12.85 -8.75
CA THR A 503 -17.83 14.11 -9.32
C THR A 503 -19.32 14.32 -9.09
N SER A 504 -20.13 13.27 -9.15
CA SER A 504 -21.57 13.35 -8.86
C SER A 504 -21.89 13.78 -7.42
N ARG A 505 -20.87 14.02 -6.62
CA ARG A 505 -20.91 14.28 -5.16
C ARG A 505 -20.20 15.57 -4.74
N SER A 506 -19.76 16.41 -5.68
CA SER A 506 -19.26 17.77 -5.38
C SER A 506 -20.30 18.67 -4.69
N THR A 507 -21.54 18.16 -4.50
CA THR A 507 -22.59 18.71 -3.65
C THR A 507 -22.75 17.93 -2.35
N LEU A 508 -21.64 17.42 -1.74
CA LEU A 508 -21.73 17.10 -0.32
C LEU A 508 -22.21 18.36 0.40
N PRO A 509 -23.31 18.31 1.20
CA PRO A 509 -23.75 19.49 1.91
C PRO A 509 -22.53 20.04 2.66
N ILE A 510 -22.21 21.30 2.37
CA ILE A 510 -21.25 22.06 3.16
C ILE A 510 -21.76 21.88 4.59
N ILE A 511 -21.06 21.07 5.38
CA ILE A 511 -21.33 20.98 6.80
C ILE A 511 -20.96 22.36 7.30
N GLU A 512 -21.97 23.25 7.43
CA GLU A 512 -21.84 24.42 8.26
C GLU A 512 -21.42 23.88 9.63
N ILE A 513 -20.11 23.89 9.88
CA ILE A 513 -19.61 23.84 11.23
C ILE A 513 -20.10 25.16 11.82
N ASN A 514 -21.32 25.13 12.40
CA ASN A 514 -21.75 26.11 13.36
C ASN A 514 -20.70 26.06 14.46
N ALA A 515 -19.62 26.82 14.26
CA ALA A 515 -18.78 27.27 15.33
C ALA A 515 -19.73 28.03 16.25
N ALA A 516 -20.23 27.36 17.27
CA ALA A 516 -20.76 27.99 18.45
C ALA A 516 -19.59 28.73 19.12
N VAL A 517 -19.16 29.81 18.48
CA VAL A 517 -18.47 30.89 19.19
C VAL A 517 -19.55 31.46 20.10
N PRO A 518 -19.39 31.41 21.43
CA PRO A 518 -20.31 32.09 22.31
C PRO A 518 -20.28 33.57 21.90
N LYS A 519 -21.39 34.11 21.44
CA LYS A 519 -21.56 35.55 21.32
C LYS A 519 -21.43 36.12 22.74
N THR A 520 -20.24 36.55 23.09
CA THR A 520 -20.00 37.37 24.26
C THR A 520 -20.75 38.66 24.04
N VAL A 521 -21.87 38.75 24.76
CA VAL A 521 -22.42 39.95 25.42
C VAL A 521 -21.95 41.29 24.83
N GLU A 522 -22.69 41.82 23.86
CA GLU A 522 -22.86 43.27 23.75
C GLU A 522 -23.99 43.69 24.71
N ALA A 523 -23.59 44.04 25.90
CA ALA A 523 -24.45 44.70 26.88
C ALA A 523 -24.07 46.16 26.97
N HIS A 524 -25.06 46.99 26.71
CA HIS A 524 -25.25 48.35 27.17
C HIS A 524 -24.20 49.42 26.87
N LYS A 525 -24.56 50.30 25.95
CA LYS A 525 -24.44 51.78 26.15
C LYS A 525 -25.65 52.44 25.53
N GLU A 526 -26.75 52.52 26.27
CA GLU A 526 -27.61 53.70 26.24
C GLU A 526 -26.93 54.78 27.06
N VAL A 527 -26.62 55.87 26.42
CA VAL A 527 -26.23 57.12 27.10
C VAL A 527 -27.36 58.11 26.88
N THR A 528 -28.05 58.37 27.95
CA THR A 528 -28.86 59.56 28.18
C THR A 528 -27.95 60.77 28.31
N HIS A 529 -28.22 61.76 27.60
CA HIS A 529 -28.17 63.23 27.55
C HIS A 529 -27.54 63.81 26.33
#